data_88c9fc055e76c06ef593912339e7f886
#
_entry.id   88c9fc055e76c06ef593912339e7f886
#
_cell.length_a   1.000
_cell.length_b   1.000
_cell.length_c   1.000
_cell.angle_alpha   90.00
_cell.angle_beta   90.00
_cell.angle_gamma   90.00
#
_symmetry.space_group_name_H-M   'P 1'
#
loop_
_entity.id
_entity.type
_entity.pdbx_description
1 polymer ?
#
loop_
_entity_poly.entity_id
_entity_poly.type
_entity_poly.pdbx_seq_one_letter_code
_entity_poly.pdbx_strand_id
1 'polypeptide(L)'
;MGRLVVILLGLFALAACDPGYDSTVLDSDGKPLPKVYRIRPGQTAEIQYRMLDAVNALRASAGAGPVQLDPALNAAAATHSRDMSVQNRPWHFGSDGSSPLDRVQRAGYAGTLLGENISETFETEMQTLAAWMEEQGTREVLMDPRATKMGFAWHQERSGKLWWTLLMGT
;
A
#
# COMPACT_ATOMS: atom_id res chain seq x y z
N MET A 1 2.75 -8.84 -67.18
CA MET A 1 2.20 -9.62 -66.05
C MET A 1 2.83 -9.07 -64.76
N GLY A 2 2.21 -8.08 -64.19
CA GLY A 2 2.67 -7.44 -62.92
C GLY A 2 1.94 -8.03 -61.73
N ARG A 3 2.69 -8.55 -60.76
CA ARG A 3 2.15 -9.07 -59.47
C ARG A 3 2.06 -7.91 -58.49
N LEU A 4 0.83 -7.56 -58.13
CA LEU A 4 0.51 -6.60 -57.09
C LEU A 4 0.71 -7.29 -55.72
N VAL A 5 1.66 -6.83 -54.91
CA VAL A 5 1.84 -7.29 -53.51
C VAL A 5 1.08 -6.32 -52.61
N VAL A 6 0.00 -6.79 -52.02
CA VAL A 6 -0.76 -6.04 -51.02
C VAL A 6 -0.14 -6.34 -49.65
N ILE A 7 0.50 -5.34 -49.02
CA ILE A 7 1.00 -5.44 -47.67
C ILE A 7 -0.13 -5.00 -46.73
N LEU A 8 -0.72 -5.96 -46.01
CA LEU A 8 -1.64 -5.68 -44.88
C LEU A 8 -0.83 -5.22 -43.68
N LEU A 9 -0.89 -3.93 -43.34
CA LEU A 9 -0.45 -3.43 -42.07
C LEU A 9 -1.52 -3.75 -41.01
N GLY A 10 -1.24 -4.74 -40.16
CA GLY A 10 -2.04 -5.02 -38.97
C GLY A 10 -1.80 -3.95 -37.89
N LEU A 11 -2.84 -3.12 -37.63
CA LEU A 11 -2.85 -2.25 -36.45
C LEU A 11 -3.03 -3.12 -35.20
N PHE A 12 -1.98 -3.29 -34.43
CA PHE A 12 -2.09 -3.79 -33.05
C PHE A 12 -2.57 -2.64 -32.14
N ALA A 13 -3.84 -2.66 -31.78
CA ALA A 13 -4.36 -1.80 -30.71
C ALA A 13 -3.86 -2.35 -29.37
N LEU A 14 -2.89 -1.68 -28.76
CA LEU A 14 -2.51 -1.90 -27.36
C LEU A 14 -3.67 -1.40 -26.48
N ALA A 15 -4.50 -2.32 -25.99
CA ALA A 15 -5.43 -2.02 -24.92
C ALA A 15 -4.62 -1.79 -23.66
N ALA A 16 -4.42 -0.53 -23.30
CA ALA A 16 -3.91 -0.14 -21.99
C ALA A 16 -4.98 -0.52 -20.95
N CYS A 17 -4.76 -1.57 -20.17
CA CYS A 17 -5.55 -1.88 -19.00
C CYS A 17 -5.28 -0.81 -17.96
N ASP A 18 -6.23 0.11 -17.77
CA ASP A 18 -6.22 1.09 -16.67
C ASP A 18 -6.51 0.34 -15.35
N PRO A 19 -5.57 0.32 -14.38
CA PRO A 19 -5.77 -0.44 -13.15
C PRO A 19 -6.77 0.25 -12.22
N GLY A 20 -8.05 -0.05 -12.40
CA GLY A 20 -9.03 0.07 -11.32
C GLY A 20 -9.63 1.43 -11.01
N TYR A 21 -9.47 2.43 -11.85
CA TYR A 21 -10.20 3.69 -11.72
C TYR A 21 -11.57 3.58 -12.40
N ASP A 22 -12.60 3.71 -11.61
CA ASP A 22 -13.98 3.77 -12.11
C ASP A 22 -14.15 5.03 -12.98
N SER A 23 -14.84 4.89 -14.12
CA SER A 23 -15.01 5.94 -15.10
C SER A 23 -15.74 7.15 -14.51
N THR A 24 -15.18 8.32 -14.72
CA THR A 24 -15.67 9.68 -14.49
C THR A 24 -17.15 9.82 -14.13
N VAL A 25 -17.45 9.72 -12.86
CA VAL A 25 -18.70 10.29 -12.31
C VAL A 25 -18.44 11.79 -12.17
N LEU A 26 -19.27 12.60 -12.84
CA LEU A 26 -19.21 14.05 -12.71
C LEU A 26 -20.08 14.48 -11.52
N ASP A 27 -19.64 15.52 -10.79
CA ASP A 27 -20.46 16.18 -9.80
C ASP A 27 -21.58 17.03 -10.44
N SER A 28 -22.41 17.69 -9.62
CA SER A 28 -23.48 18.57 -10.08
C SER A 28 -22.99 19.76 -10.92
N ASP A 29 -21.71 20.11 -10.83
CA ASP A 29 -21.06 21.21 -11.54
C ASP A 29 -20.33 20.74 -12.80
N GLY A 30 -20.48 19.46 -13.17
CA GLY A 30 -19.84 18.85 -14.34
C GLY A 30 -18.34 18.64 -14.19
N LYS A 31 -17.80 18.71 -12.98
CA LYS A 31 -16.40 18.43 -12.69
C LYS A 31 -16.23 16.94 -12.37
N PRO A 32 -15.11 16.32 -12.79
CA PRO A 32 -14.82 14.96 -12.37
C PRO A 32 -14.78 14.87 -10.85
N LEU A 33 -15.58 13.97 -10.25
CA LEU A 33 -15.42 13.63 -8.85
C LEU A 33 -13.99 13.09 -8.60
N PRO A 34 -13.40 13.35 -7.43
CA PRO A 34 -12.12 12.76 -7.07
C PRO A 34 -12.17 11.25 -7.29
N LYS A 35 -11.21 10.73 -8.06
CA LYS A 35 -11.12 9.29 -8.29
C LYS A 35 -10.78 8.59 -6.98
N VAL A 36 -11.72 7.85 -6.43
CA VAL A 36 -11.52 7.03 -5.24
C VAL A 36 -10.91 5.70 -5.66
N TYR A 37 -9.71 5.41 -5.16
CA TYR A 37 -9.10 4.09 -5.36
C TYR A 37 -9.92 3.01 -4.65
N ARG A 38 -10.34 1.99 -5.40
CA ARG A 38 -11.12 0.87 -4.88
C ARG A 38 -10.34 -0.43 -4.98
N ILE A 39 -10.04 -1.04 -3.84
CA ILE A 39 -9.41 -2.35 -3.78
C ILE A 39 -10.47 -3.42 -3.97
N ARG A 40 -10.27 -4.29 -4.96
CA ARG A 40 -11.18 -5.39 -5.27
C ARG A 40 -10.86 -6.62 -4.43
N PRO A 41 -11.85 -7.48 -4.13
CA PRO A 41 -11.59 -8.77 -3.52
C PRO A 41 -10.55 -9.57 -4.33
N GLY A 42 -9.60 -10.19 -3.63
CA GLY A 42 -8.54 -10.99 -4.26
C GLY A 42 -7.26 -10.23 -4.60
N GLN A 43 -7.22 -8.89 -4.53
CA GLN A 43 -6.01 -8.11 -4.81
C GLN A 43 -5.02 -8.02 -3.64
N THR A 44 -5.34 -8.62 -2.49
CA THR A 44 -4.51 -8.46 -1.27
C THR A 44 -3.04 -8.84 -1.51
N ALA A 45 -2.79 -10.02 -2.05
CA ALA A 45 -1.43 -10.48 -2.30
C ALA A 45 -0.70 -9.59 -3.31
N GLU A 46 -1.37 -9.20 -4.40
CA GLU A 46 -0.83 -8.33 -5.43
C GLU A 46 -0.39 -6.98 -4.84
N ILE A 47 -1.24 -6.34 -4.04
CA ILE A 47 -0.95 -5.04 -3.41
C ILE A 47 0.20 -5.17 -2.40
N GLN A 48 0.21 -6.23 -1.58
CA GLN A 48 1.28 -6.47 -0.62
C GLN A 48 2.62 -6.70 -1.30
N TYR A 49 2.67 -7.50 -2.37
CA TYR A 49 3.91 -7.73 -3.11
C TYR A 49 4.36 -6.48 -3.88
N ARG A 50 3.46 -5.72 -4.47
CA ARG A 50 3.80 -4.45 -5.12
C ARG A 50 4.40 -3.44 -4.14
N MET A 51 3.84 -3.33 -2.93
CA MET A 51 4.42 -2.52 -1.85
C MET A 51 5.80 -3.05 -1.45
N LEU A 52 5.95 -4.36 -1.26
CA LEU A 52 7.23 -4.99 -0.91
C LEU A 52 8.31 -4.71 -1.96
N ASP A 53 8.00 -4.88 -3.23
CA ASP A 53 8.91 -4.67 -4.33
C ASP A 53 9.35 -3.20 -4.41
N ALA A 54 8.41 -2.27 -4.25
CA ALA A 54 8.70 -0.84 -4.23
C ALA A 54 9.58 -0.44 -3.04
N VAL A 55 9.27 -0.93 -1.83
CA VAL A 55 10.10 -0.69 -0.63
C VAL A 55 11.50 -1.27 -0.84
N ASN A 56 11.62 -2.48 -1.36
CA ASN A 56 12.93 -3.10 -1.60
C ASN A 56 13.74 -2.38 -2.68
N ALA A 57 13.10 -1.85 -3.72
CA ALA A 57 13.76 -1.01 -4.71
C ALA A 57 14.33 0.28 -4.11
N LEU A 58 13.56 0.96 -3.25
CA LEU A 58 14.00 2.15 -2.52
C LEU A 58 15.15 1.82 -1.56
N ARG A 59 15.04 0.74 -0.80
CA ARG A 59 16.08 0.27 0.13
C ARG A 59 17.37 -0.07 -0.61
N ALA A 60 17.30 -0.77 -1.72
CA ALA A 60 18.46 -1.09 -2.56
C ALA A 60 19.16 0.18 -3.06
N SER A 61 18.41 1.19 -3.50
CA SER A 61 18.98 2.47 -3.94
C SER A 61 19.65 3.25 -2.81
N ALA A 62 19.27 3.02 -1.55
CA ALA A 62 19.86 3.59 -0.35
C ALA A 62 20.95 2.69 0.27
N GLY A 63 21.28 1.56 -0.33
CA GLY A 63 22.29 0.62 0.18
C GLY A 63 21.83 -0.21 1.39
N ALA A 64 20.52 -0.23 1.69
CA ALA A 64 19.95 -1.06 2.76
C ALA A 64 19.58 -2.46 2.23
N GLY A 65 19.65 -3.48 3.12
CA GLY A 65 19.26 -4.84 2.79
C GLY A 65 17.76 -4.97 2.51
N PRO A 66 17.34 -5.99 1.72
CA PRO A 66 15.93 -6.22 1.43
C PRO A 66 15.18 -6.72 2.67
N VAL A 67 13.87 -6.42 2.70
CA VAL A 67 12.93 -6.97 3.68
C VAL A 67 12.03 -8.04 3.04
N GLN A 68 11.38 -8.85 3.86
CA GLN A 68 10.42 -9.87 3.47
C GLN A 68 9.11 -9.66 4.23
N LEU A 69 7.98 -10.02 3.62
CA LEU A 69 6.70 -10.02 4.32
C LEU A 69 6.72 -11.04 5.47
N ASP A 70 6.20 -10.61 6.61
CA ASP A 70 6.03 -11.44 7.79
C ASP A 70 4.53 -11.57 8.13
N PRO A 71 4.00 -12.78 8.31
CA PRO A 71 2.57 -12.99 8.57
C PRO A 71 2.08 -12.38 9.89
N ALA A 72 2.91 -12.36 10.94
CA ALA A 72 2.54 -11.78 12.23
C ALA A 72 2.49 -10.24 12.14
N LEU A 73 3.48 -9.63 11.47
CA LEU A 73 3.45 -8.19 11.20
C LEU A 73 2.26 -7.82 10.29
N ASN A 74 1.93 -8.62 9.26
CA ASN A 74 0.74 -8.40 8.44
C ASN A 74 -0.55 -8.47 9.26
N ALA A 75 -0.67 -9.44 10.18
CA ALA A 75 -1.84 -9.57 11.05
C ALA A 75 -1.97 -8.38 12.01
N ALA A 76 -0.87 -7.93 12.62
CA ALA A 76 -0.85 -6.75 13.48
C ALA A 76 -1.25 -5.49 12.70
N ALA A 77 -0.71 -5.30 11.49
CA ALA A 77 -1.04 -4.18 10.61
C ALA A 77 -2.54 -4.18 10.23
N ALA A 78 -3.09 -5.33 9.85
CA ALA A 78 -4.51 -5.47 9.49
C ALA A 78 -5.44 -5.15 10.67
N THR A 79 -5.07 -5.61 11.87
CA THR A 79 -5.81 -5.31 13.10
C THR A 79 -5.82 -3.80 13.36
N HIS A 80 -4.67 -3.16 13.26
CA HIS A 80 -4.57 -1.73 13.52
C HIS A 80 -5.26 -0.85 12.48
N SER A 81 -5.13 -1.19 11.21
CA SER A 81 -5.84 -0.48 10.13
C SER A 81 -7.37 -0.48 10.34
N ARG A 82 -7.93 -1.62 10.76
CA ARG A 82 -9.36 -1.71 11.11
C ARG A 82 -9.68 -0.88 12.35
N ASP A 83 -8.85 -0.94 13.36
CA ASP A 83 -9.08 -0.24 14.62
C ASP A 83 -9.01 1.28 14.44
N MET A 84 -8.07 1.81 13.64
CA MET A 84 -8.04 3.23 13.25
C MET A 84 -9.34 3.68 12.58
N SER A 85 -9.93 2.85 11.71
CA SER A 85 -11.23 3.13 11.09
C SER A 85 -12.34 3.21 12.13
N VAL A 86 -12.38 2.29 13.11
CA VAL A 86 -13.37 2.31 14.19
C VAL A 86 -13.22 3.56 15.06
N GLN A 87 -11.99 3.96 15.35
CA GLN A 87 -11.69 5.17 16.10
C GLN A 87 -11.89 6.46 15.27
N ASN A 88 -11.99 6.32 13.94
CA ASN A 88 -11.95 7.43 12.98
C ASN A 88 -10.74 8.37 13.23
N ARG A 89 -9.57 7.78 13.50
CA ARG A 89 -8.36 8.52 13.87
C ARG A 89 -7.10 7.80 13.42
N PRO A 90 -6.21 8.44 12.62
CA PRO A 90 -4.92 7.90 12.23
C PRO A 90 -3.88 8.16 13.34
N TRP A 91 -3.76 7.27 14.29
CA TRP A 91 -2.77 7.35 15.35
C TRP A 91 -2.26 5.96 15.75
N HIS A 92 -1.14 5.92 16.46
CA HIS A 92 -0.41 4.69 16.74
C HIS A 92 -1.00 3.81 17.86
N PHE A 93 -1.96 4.30 18.64
CA PHE A 93 -2.54 3.54 19.74
C PHE A 93 -3.87 2.90 19.35
N GLY A 94 -4.07 1.67 19.79
CA GLY A 94 -5.33 0.96 19.66
C GLY A 94 -6.45 1.56 20.49
N SER A 95 -7.72 1.27 20.16
CA SER A 95 -8.90 1.66 20.96
C SER A 95 -8.87 1.05 22.37
N ASP A 96 -8.13 -0.04 22.54
CA ASP A 96 -7.86 -0.70 23.82
C ASP A 96 -6.62 -0.14 24.56
N GLY A 97 -6.02 0.93 24.03
CA GLY A 97 -4.79 1.53 24.56
C GLY A 97 -3.50 0.81 24.14
N SER A 98 -3.57 -0.24 23.34
CA SER A 98 -2.37 -0.99 22.92
C SER A 98 -1.45 -0.14 22.05
N SER A 99 -0.14 -0.25 22.33
CA SER A 99 0.92 0.29 21.48
C SER A 99 1.17 -0.60 20.24
N PRO A 100 1.93 -0.13 19.24
CA PRO A 100 2.40 -0.98 18.13
C PRO A 100 3.13 -2.22 18.64
N LEU A 101 3.96 -2.10 19.69
CA LEU A 101 4.68 -3.22 20.27
C LEU A 101 3.72 -4.28 20.86
N ASP A 102 2.71 -3.85 21.61
CA ASP A 102 1.71 -4.78 22.17
C ASP A 102 0.99 -5.56 21.06
N ARG A 103 0.65 -4.90 19.96
CA ARG A 103 -0.06 -5.51 18.84
C ARG A 103 0.79 -6.57 18.12
N VAL A 104 2.08 -6.28 17.86
CA VAL A 104 2.95 -7.26 17.19
C VAL A 104 3.24 -8.46 18.08
N GLN A 105 3.37 -8.25 19.40
CA GLN A 105 3.52 -9.34 20.38
C GLN A 105 2.26 -10.22 20.42
N ARG A 106 1.07 -9.63 20.48
CA ARG A 106 -0.21 -10.37 20.45
C ARG A 106 -0.39 -11.15 19.13
N ALA A 107 0.16 -10.65 18.03
CA ALA A 107 0.17 -11.35 16.75
C ALA A 107 1.21 -12.47 16.67
N GLY A 108 2.03 -12.66 17.70
CA GLY A 108 3.07 -13.70 17.76
C GLY A 108 4.35 -13.35 17.03
N TYR A 109 4.63 -12.06 16.78
CA TYR A 109 5.90 -11.65 16.20
C TYR A 109 7.05 -11.85 17.18
N ALA A 110 8.04 -12.65 16.79
CA ALA A 110 9.17 -13.01 17.64
C ALA A 110 10.39 -12.07 17.49
N GLY A 111 10.42 -11.24 16.46
CA GLY A 111 11.50 -10.29 16.21
C GLY A 111 11.31 -8.97 16.97
N THR A 112 12.17 -8.01 16.71
CA THR A 112 12.09 -6.66 17.26
C THR A 112 11.30 -5.75 16.33
N LEU A 113 10.27 -5.07 16.81
CA LEU A 113 9.60 -4.00 16.09
C LEU A 113 10.54 -2.79 16.00
N LEU A 114 10.74 -2.28 14.78
CA LEU A 114 11.59 -1.11 14.51
C LEU A 114 10.78 0.17 14.32
N GLY A 115 9.55 0.05 13.80
CA GLY A 115 8.68 1.18 13.59
C GLY A 115 7.38 0.85 12.90
N GLU A 116 6.48 1.83 12.89
CA GLU A 116 5.16 1.77 12.28
C GLU A 116 4.89 3.05 11.50
N ASN A 117 4.46 2.91 10.25
CA ASN A 117 3.88 3.99 9.45
C ASN A 117 2.39 3.76 9.28
N ILE A 118 1.61 4.82 9.42
CA ILE A 118 0.16 4.81 9.26
C ILE A 118 -0.29 5.94 8.33
N SER A 119 -1.42 5.75 7.67
CA SER A 119 -2.07 6.80 6.86
C SER A 119 -3.57 6.62 6.80
N GLU A 120 -4.26 7.74 6.64
CA GLU A 120 -5.66 7.86 6.27
C GLU A 120 -5.73 8.57 4.93
N THR A 121 -6.29 7.92 3.89
CA THR A 121 -6.30 8.48 2.53
C THR A 121 -7.39 7.83 1.66
N PHE A 122 -7.57 8.34 0.44
CA PHE A 122 -8.36 7.75 -0.65
C PHE A 122 -7.46 7.28 -1.81
N GLU A 123 -6.15 7.31 -1.62
CA GLU A 123 -5.13 7.10 -2.63
C GLU A 123 -4.60 5.66 -2.62
N THR A 124 -3.81 5.33 -3.65
CA THR A 124 -3.18 4.02 -3.78
C THR A 124 -2.07 3.81 -2.76
N GLU A 125 -1.67 2.54 -2.56
CA GLU A 125 -0.51 2.18 -1.75
C GLU A 125 0.79 2.82 -2.26
N MET A 126 0.92 3.04 -3.58
CA MET A 126 2.12 3.69 -4.16
C MET A 126 2.17 5.18 -3.86
N GLN A 127 1.02 5.87 -3.91
CA GLN A 127 0.93 7.27 -3.53
C GLN A 127 1.18 7.44 -2.02
N THR A 128 0.66 6.51 -1.20
CA THR A 128 0.92 6.47 0.24
C THR A 128 2.41 6.23 0.54
N LEU A 129 3.05 5.30 -0.17
CA LEU A 129 4.50 5.08 -0.04
C LEU A 129 5.30 6.34 -0.42
N ALA A 130 4.93 7.02 -1.49
CA ALA A 130 5.57 8.27 -1.89
C ALA A 130 5.48 9.33 -0.78
N ALA A 131 4.29 9.53 -0.19
CA ALA A 131 4.10 10.45 0.93
C ALA A 131 4.95 10.06 2.16
N TRP A 132 5.01 8.76 2.51
CA TRP A 132 5.88 8.29 3.58
C TRP A 132 7.38 8.51 3.31
N MET A 133 7.79 8.53 2.04
CA MET A 133 9.18 8.83 1.68
C MET A 133 9.51 10.32 1.71
N GLU A 134 8.53 11.20 1.60
CA GLU A 134 8.72 12.66 1.73
C GLU A 134 8.89 13.08 3.20
N GLU A 135 8.17 12.44 4.12
CA GLU A 135 8.21 12.73 5.55
C GLU A 135 9.41 12.04 6.21
N GLN A 136 10.23 12.79 6.95
CA GLN A 136 11.46 12.26 7.55
C GLN A 136 11.19 11.06 8.48
N GLY A 137 10.24 11.19 9.41
CA GLY A 137 9.97 10.16 10.41
C GLY A 137 9.52 8.84 9.79
N THR A 138 8.61 8.87 8.83
CA THR A 138 8.12 7.66 8.15
C THR A 138 9.15 7.08 7.20
N ARG A 139 9.96 7.92 6.55
CA ARG A 139 11.08 7.48 5.72
C ARG A 139 12.13 6.74 6.54
N GLU A 140 12.48 7.22 7.73
CA GLU A 140 13.44 6.57 8.63
C GLU A 140 12.99 5.15 9.00
N VAL A 141 11.70 4.92 9.23
CA VAL A 141 11.14 3.58 9.46
C VAL A 141 11.36 2.67 8.24
N LEU A 142 11.03 3.15 7.03
CA LEU A 142 11.16 2.38 5.79
C LEU A 142 12.62 2.04 5.46
N MET A 143 13.53 2.96 5.78
CA MET A 143 14.96 2.88 5.43
C MET A 143 15.84 2.35 6.57
N ASP A 144 15.27 1.94 7.72
CA ASP A 144 16.06 1.41 8.84
C ASP A 144 16.92 0.21 8.36
N PRO A 145 18.26 0.32 8.40
CA PRO A 145 19.14 -0.71 7.85
C PRO A 145 19.05 -2.05 8.62
N ARG A 146 18.51 -2.04 9.83
CA ARG A 146 18.31 -3.24 10.64
C ARG A 146 17.10 -4.06 10.20
N ALA A 147 16.16 -3.46 9.46
CA ALA A 147 14.93 -4.12 9.07
C ALA A 147 15.20 -5.28 8.11
N THR A 148 14.60 -6.42 8.41
CA THR A 148 14.60 -7.64 7.58
C THR A 148 13.19 -8.15 7.31
N LYS A 149 12.20 -7.68 8.07
CA LYS A 149 10.80 -8.06 7.99
C LYS A 149 9.90 -6.84 7.84
N MET A 150 8.82 -7.03 7.08
CA MET A 150 7.80 -6.01 6.84
C MET A 150 6.41 -6.63 6.99
N GLY A 151 5.49 -5.88 7.59
CA GLY A 151 4.06 -6.13 7.52
C GLY A 151 3.38 -4.96 6.84
N PHE A 152 2.43 -5.25 5.95
CA PHE A 152 1.65 -4.22 5.27
C PHE A 152 0.20 -4.66 5.10
N ALA A 153 -0.72 -3.86 5.61
CA ALA A 153 -2.14 -4.12 5.50
C ALA A 153 -2.95 -2.81 5.50
N TRP A 154 -4.24 -2.95 5.20
CA TRP A 154 -5.19 -1.84 5.17
C TRP A 154 -6.59 -2.27 5.58
N HIS A 155 -7.41 -1.28 5.88
CA HIS A 155 -8.84 -1.38 5.92
C HIS A 155 -9.46 -0.34 4.99
N GLN A 156 -10.39 -0.75 4.12
CA GLN A 156 -11.13 0.16 3.24
C GLN A 156 -12.58 0.25 3.67
N GLU A 157 -13.04 1.45 3.96
CA GLU A 157 -14.42 1.75 4.27
C GLU A 157 -15.32 1.72 3.01
N ARG A 158 -16.63 1.67 3.21
CA ARG A 158 -17.60 1.78 2.11
C ARG A 158 -17.50 3.11 1.36
N SER A 159 -17.13 4.18 2.04
CA SER A 159 -16.83 5.51 1.47
C SER A 159 -15.68 5.45 0.45
N GLY A 160 -14.79 4.46 0.59
CA GLY A 160 -13.54 4.31 -0.16
C GLY A 160 -12.32 4.78 0.61
N LYS A 161 -12.51 5.43 1.79
CA LYS A 161 -11.40 5.79 2.67
C LYS A 161 -10.58 4.57 3.02
N LEU A 162 -9.27 4.71 2.99
CA LEU A 162 -8.28 3.68 3.29
C LEU A 162 -7.48 4.06 4.53
N TRP A 163 -7.31 3.08 5.39
CA TRP A 163 -6.47 3.14 6.57
C TRP A 163 -5.31 2.19 6.36
N TRP A 164 -4.12 2.73 6.17
CA TRP A 164 -2.93 1.97 5.88
C TRP A 164 -2.06 1.80 7.12
N THR A 165 -1.47 0.63 7.28
CA THR A 165 -0.46 0.36 8.30
C THR A 165 0.68 -0.43 7.69
N LEU A 166 1.91 0.05 7.91
CA LEU A 166 3.14 -0.64 7.57
C LEU A 166 3.99 -0.77 8.84
N LEU A 167 4.50 -1.97 9.09
CA LEU A 167 5.36 -2.31 10.22
C LEU A 167 6.70 -2.80 9.69
N MET A 168 7.79 -2.35 10.33
CA MET A 168 9.14 -2.83 10.05
C MET A 168 9.71 -3.53 11.28
N GLY A 169 10.43 -4.64 11.07
CA GLY A 169 11.04 -5.42 12.14
C GLY A 169 12.28 -6.19 11.71
N THR A 170 12.96 -6.83 12.66
CA THR A 170 14.19 -7.62 12.43
C THR A 170 13.89 -9.10 12.29
#